data_d5d15175f32f2802a603e4fa2c604387
#
_entry.id   d5d15175f32f2802a603e4fa2c604387
#
_cell.length_a   1.000
_cell.length_b   1.000
_cell.length_c   1.000
_cell.angle_alpha   90.00
_cell.angle_beta   90.00
_cell.angle_gamma   90.00
#
_symmetry.space_group_name_H-M   'P 1'
#
loop_
_entity.id
_entity.type
_entity.pdbx_description
1 polymer ?
#
loop_
_entity_poly.entity_id
_entity_poly.type
_entity_poly.pdbx_seq_one_letter_code
_entity_poly.pdbx_strand_id
1 'polypeptide(L)'
;EAKIYHIPGHTSGHIAFHFFKEKIIFTGDTLFSLGCGRIFEGSYEQMFSSLNKIKNLPKETKIYCGHEYTLQNSNFCITQDSKNTKLKDKIVEIKKKLKKGLPTVPTILKEEIECNIFLKAKNIESFSKLRDLKDNF
;
A
#
# COMPACT_ATOMS: atom_id res chain seq x y z
N GLU A 1 14.91 2.94 -18.41
CA GLU A 1 15.83 2.81 -17.29
C GLU A 1 15.03 2.71 -15.99
N ALA A 2 15.33 1.69 -15.16
CA ALA A 2 14.66 1.47 -13.88
C ALA A 2 15.67 1.53 -12.74
N LYS A 3 15.25 2.09 -11.61
CA LYS A 3 15.97 2.03 -10.34
C LYS A 3 15.38 0.89 -9.50
N ILE A 4 16.25 0.08 -8.92
CA ILE A 4 15.84 -1.04 -8.07
C ILE A 4 15.96 -0.61 -6.61
N TYR A 5 14.89 -0.83 -5.85
CA TYR A 5 14.88 -0.64 -4.40
C TYR A 5 14.74 -1.97 -3.70
N HIS A 6 15.58 -2.22 -2.71
CA HIS A 6 15.39 -3.33 -1.77
C HIS A 6 14.30 -2.92 -0.78
N ILE A 7 13.22 -3.67 -0.74
CA ILE A 7 12.02 -3.39 0.09
C ILE A 7 11.61 -4.64 0.89
N PRO A 8 12.47 -5.10 1.82
CA PRO A 8 12.20 -6.31 2.59
C PRO A 8 11.05 -6.10 3.59
N GLY A 9 10.45 -7.20 4.02
CA GLY A 9 9.38 -7.24 5.00
C GLY A 9 8.46 -8.43 4.77
N HIS A 10 7.79 -8.47 3.63
CA HIS A 10 7.01 -9.65 3.21
C HIS A 10 7.94 -10.83 2.95
N THR A 11 9.00 -10.60 2.17
CA THR A 11 10.14 -11.51 2.03
C THR A 11 11.44 -10.74 2.24
N SER A 12 12.53 -11.46 2.56
CA SER A 12 13.84 -10.83 2.81
C SER A 12 14.46 -10.24 1.55
N GLY A 13 14.20 -10.84 0.39
CA GLY A 13 14.78 -10.42 -0.88
C GLY A 13 13.86 -9.57 -1.75
N HIS A 14 12.74 -9.06 -1.22
CA HIS A 14 11.76 -8.34 -2.03
C HIS A 14 12.33 -7.03 -2.58
N ILE A 15 12.08 -6.78 -3.88
CA ILE A 15 12.56 -5.57 -4.57
C ILE A 15 11.41 -4.88 -5.29
N ALA A 16 11.59 -3.59 -5.52
CA ALA A 16 10.69 -2.79 -6.36
C ALA A 16 11.45 -2.27 -7.58
N PHE A 17 10.77 -2.21 -8.71
CA PHE A 17 11.26 -1.60 -9.93
C PHE A 17 10.60 -0.23 -10.10
N HIS A 18 11.40 0.83 -10.03
CA HIS A 18 10.91 2.20 -10.19
C HIS A 18 11.37 2.79 -11.52
N PHE A 19 10.43 2.98 -12.41
CA PHE A 19 10.60 3.67 -13.69
C PHE A 19 10.32 5.16 -13.47
N PHE A 20 11.35 5.89 -13.06
CA PHE A 20 11.19 7.27 -12.58
C PHE A 20 10.73 8.25 -13.67
N LYS A 21 11.14 8.06 -14.91
CA LYS A 21 10.72 8.89 -16.05
C LYS A 21 9.23 8.72 -16.34
N GLU A 22 8.75 7.50 -16.28
CA GLU A 22 7.36 7.12 -16.51
C GLU A 22 6.48 7.33 -15.27
N LYS A 23 7.09 7.62 -14.13
CA LYS A 23 6.42 7.78 -12.82
C LYS A 23 5.63 6.54 -12.43
N ILE A 24 6.24 5.37 -12.57
CA ILE A 24 5.65 4.05 -12.28
C ILE A 24 6.57 3.27 -11.35
N ILE A 25 5.98 2.60 -10.37
CA ILE A 25 6.69 1.65 -9.52
C ILE A 25 5.92 0.33 -9.42
N PHE A 26 6.66 -0.77 -9.50
CA PHE A 26 6.14 -2.13 -9.25
C PHE A 26 6.59 -2.56 -7.87
N THR A 27 5.64 -2.76 -6.95
CA THR A 27 5.90 -2.99 -5.53
C THR A 27 5.69 -4.43 -5.08
N GLY A 28 5.23 -5.30 -5.99
CA GLY A 28 4.95 -6.71 -5.67
C GLY A 28 4.01 -6.83 -4.48
N ASP A 29 4.44 -7.57 -3.46
CA ASP A 29 3.66 -7.84 -2.25
C ASP A 29 4.11 -7.01 -1.04
N THR A 30 4.82 -5.92 -1.25
CA THR A 30 5.19 -4.99 -0.18
C THR A 30 4.10 -3.94 0.05
N LEU A 31 3.72 -3.20 -0.97
CA LEU A 31 2.65 -2.19 -0.87
C LEU A 31 1.51 -2.55 -1.82
N PHE A 32 0.32 -2.66 -1.27
CA PHE A 32 -0.94 -2.83 -2.01
C PHE A 32 -1.75 -1.52 -2.00
N SER A 33 -2.76 -1.44 -2.84
CA SER A 33 -3.75 -0.39 -2.69
C SER A 33 -4.50 -0.61 -1.37
N LEU A 34 -4.44 0.38 -0.49
CA LEU A 34 -5.03 0.41 0.85
C LEU A 34 -4.51 -0.68 1.80
N GLY A 35 -3.31 -1.20 1.55
CA GLY A 35 -2.73 -2.24 2.39
C GLY A 35 -1.24 -2.41 2.20
N CYS A 36 -0.67 -3.33 2.94
CA CYS A 36 0.70 -3.81 2.77
C CYS A 36 0.76 -5.32 3.00
N GLY A 37 1.85 -5.94 2.54
CA GLY A 37 2.03 -7.38 2.68
C GLY A 37 2.17 -7.83 4.13
N ARG A 38 1.81 -9.09 4.39
CA ARG A 38 2.13 -9.75 5.65
C ARG A 38 3.63 -9.89 5.79
N ILE A 39 4.10 -9.92 7.04
CA ILE A 39 5.52 -10.08 7.33
C ILE A 39 5.78 -11.55 7.61
N PHE A 40 6.32 -12.27 6.61
CA PHE A 40 6.65 -13.69 6.73
C PHE A 40 8.10 -13.93 7.09
N GLU A 41 9.03 -13.23 6.43
CA GLU A 41 10.47 -13.45 6.60
C GLU A 41 11.18 -12.27 7.27
N GLY A 42 10.62 -11.05 7.14
CA GLY A 42 11.21 -9.83 7.67
C GLY A 42 10.73 -9.46 9.05
N SER A 43 10.94 -8.20 9.40
CA SER A 43 10.50 -7.58 10.65
C SER A 43 9.55 -6.42 10.40
N TYR A 44 8.85 -5.96 11.43
CA TYR A 44 8.03 -4.74 11.36
C TYR A 44 8.88 -3.53 10.97
N GLU A 45 10.07 -3.42 11.51
CA GLU A 45 11.01 -2.33 11.21
C GLU A 45 11.39 -2.33 9.73
N GLN A 46 11.68 -3.50 9.15
CA GLN A 46 12.03 -3.63 7.74
C GLN A 46 10.88 -3.21 6.84
N MET A 47 9.67 -3.71 7.11
CA MET A 47 8.48 -3.35 6.33
C MET A 47 8.17 -1.85 6.46
N PHE A 48 8.21 -1.31 7.66
CA PHE A 48 7.97 0.11 7.89
C PHE A 48 8.98 0.98 7.13
N SER A 49 10.26 0.61 7.18
CA SER A 49 11.32 1.28 6.42
C SER A 49 11.09 1.18 4.90
N SER A 50 10.69 0.00 4.41
CA SER A 50 10.40 -0.23 2.99
C SER A 50 9.23 0.63 2.51
N LEU A 51 8.16 0.71 3.29
CA LEU A 51 7.00 1.56 2.99
C LEU A 51 7.39 3.05 2.96
N ASN A 52 8.26 3.49 3.86
CA ASN A 52 8.74 4.86 3.88
C ASN A 52 9.60 5.19 2.66
N LYS A 53 10.39 4.25 2.14
CA LYS A 53 11.12 4.44 0.88
C LYS A 53 10.16 4.76 -0.26
N ILE A 54 9.07 4.01 -0.37
CA ILE A 54 8.04 4.21 -1.41
C ILE A 54 7.30 5.53 -1.17
N LYS A 55 6.94 5.81 0.08
CA LYS A 55 6.22 7.02 0.48
C LYS A 55 6.95 8.31 0.10
N ASN A 56 8.27 8.28 0.06
CA ASN A 56 9.11 9.42 -0.27
C ASN A 56 9.28 9.67 -1.78
N LEU A 57 8.70 8.86 -2.63
CA LEU A 57 8.69 9.05 -4.07
C LEU A 57 7.76 10.22 -4.48
N PRO A 58 7.86 10.72 -5.73
CA PRO A 58 6.92 11.74 -6.21
C PRO A 58 5.46 11.30 -6.07
N LYS A 59 4.61 12.20 -5.62
CA LYS A 59 3.21 11.92 -5.24
C LYS A 59 2.35 11.40 -6.40
N GLU A 60 2.69 11.75 -7.63
CA GLU A 60 2.00 11.30 -8.85
C GLU A 60 2.43 9.91 -9.31
N THR A 61 3.33 9.23 -8.58
CA THR A 61 3.79 7.89 -8.93
C THR A 61 2.63 6.89 -8.94
N LYS A 62 2.49 6.17 -10.05
CA LYS A 62 1.53 5.07 -10.17
C LYS A 62 2.14 3.79 -9.60
N ILE A 63 1.38 3.12 -8.75
CA ILE A 63 1.83 1.92 -8.03
C ILE A 63 1.11 0.71 -8.61
N TYR A 64 1.90 -0.23 -9.13
CA TYR A 64 1.43 -1.54 -9.58
C TYR A 64 1.86 -2.58 -8.54
N CYS A 65 0.91 -3.11 -7.81
CA CYS A 65 1.15 -4.17 -6.81
C CYS A 65 0.83 -5.55 -7.36
N GLY A 66 1.18 -6.58 -6.59
CA GLY A 66 1.10 -7.97 -7.04
C GLY A 66 -0.30 -8.56 -7.06
N HIS A 67 -1.27 -7.99 -6.35
CA HIS A 67 -2.62 -8.56 -6.18
C HIS A 67 -3.71 -7.49 -6.16
N GLU A 68 -4.91 -7.89 -6.54
CA GLU A 68 -6.14 -7.09 -6.47
C GLU A 68 -6.85 -7.28 -5.11
N TYR A 69 -6.18 -6.89 -4.02
CA TYR A 69 -6.71 -6.99 -2.65
C TYR A 69 -7.45 -5.74 -2.20
N THR A 70 -7.65 -4.78 -3.08
CA THR A 70 -8.09 -3.43 -2.75
C THR A 70 -9.40 -3.38 -1.96
N LEU A 71 -10.41 -4.15 -2.36
CA LEU A 71 -11.71 -4.16 -1.65
C LEU A 71 -11.58 -4.69 -0.22
N GLN A 72 -10.92 -5.83 -0.04
CA GLN A 72 -10.69 -6.41 1.27
C GLN A 72 -9.88 -5.47 2.17
N ASN A 73 -8.85 -4.84 1.59
CA ASN A 73 -8.04 -3.86 2.30
C ASN A 73 -8.86 -2.62 2.70
N SER A 74 -9.76 -2.17 1.82
CA SER A 74 -10.62 -1.02 2.10
C SER A 74 -11.57 -1.28 3.28
N ASN A 75 -12.06 -2.51 3.40
CA ASN A 75 -12.93 -2.92 4.51
C ASN A 75 -12.19 -2.81 5.85
N PHE A 76 -10.92 -3.16 5.88
CA PHE A 76 -10.09 -2.98 7.08
C PHE A 76 -9.78 -1.51 7.34
N CYS A 77 -9.34 -0.77 6.32
CA CYS A 77 -8.99 0.65 6.47
C CYS A 77 -10.14 1.46 7.08
N ILE A 78 -11.37 1.23 6.63
CA ILE A 78 -12.52 2.02 7.11
C ILE A 78 -12.84 1.71 8.58
N THR A 79 -12.49 0.53 9.10
CA THR A 79 -12.64 0.22 10.53
C THR A 79 -11.66 1.02 11.39
N GLN A 80 -10.51 1.38 10.85
CA GLN A 80 -9.44 2.09 11.57
C GLN A 80 -9.45 3.59 11.34
N ASP A 81 -10.07 4.07 10.27
CA ASP A 81 -10.06 5.47 9.86
C ASP A 81 -11.44 5.91 9.34
N SER A 82 -12.47 5.64 10.12
CA SER A 82 -13.88 5.78 9.74
C SER A 82 -14.32 7.21 9.40
N LYS A 83 -13.57 8.22 9.84
CA LYS A 83 -13.88 9.63 9.59
C LYS A 83 -13.16 10.21 8.38
N ASN A 84 -12.30 9.43 7.73
CA ASN A 84 -11.53 9.88 6.58
C ASN A 84 -12.43 9.97 5.33
N THR A 85 -12.77 11.18 4.94
CA THR A 85 -13.66 11.43 3.78
C THR A 85 -13.02 11.01 2.46
N LYS A 86 -11.71 11.20 2.30
CA LYS A 86 -10.98 10.77 1.11
C LYS A 86 -10.97 9.25 0.96
N LEU A 87 -10.84 8.53 2.07
CA LEU A 87 -10.96 7.06 2.09
C LEU A 87 -12.37 6.63 1.67
N LYS A 88 -13.41 7.28 2.19
CA LYS A 88 -14.80 6.98 1.79
C LYS A 88 -15.03 7.20 0.30
N ASP A 89 -14.52 8.29 -0.25
CA ASP A 89 -14.63 8.60 -1.68
C ASP A 89 -13.89 7.56 -2.52
N LYS A 90 -12.68 7.17 -2.09
CA LYS A 90 -11.91 6.12 -2.76
C LYS A 90 -12.64 4.78 -2.75
N ILE A 91 -13.29 4.42 -1.64
CA ILE A 91 -14.07 3.17 -1.53
C ILE A 91 -15.25 3.18 -2.52
N VAL A 92 -15.94 4.30 -2.65
CA VAL A 92 -17.03 4.45 -3.64
C VAL A 92 -16.51 4.22 -5.06
N GLU A 93 -15.36 4.82 -5.39
CA GLU A 93 -14.72 4.65 -6.69
C GLU A 93 -14.30 3.19 -6.96
N ILE A 94 -13.69 2.53 -5.96
CA ILE A 94 -13.29 1.13 -6.02
C ILE A 94 -14.51 0.24 -6.34
N LYS A 95 -15.60 0.43 -5.61
CA LYS A 95 -16.84 -0.36 -5.82
C LYS A 95 -17.42 -0.13 -7.22
N LYS A 96 -17.38 1.11 -7.73
CA LYS A 96 -17.83 1.40 -9.10
C LYS A 96 -16.98 0.68 -10.14
N LYS A 97 -15.65 0.70 -9.99
CA LYS A 97 -14.74 0.00 -10.89
C LYS A 97 -15.01 -1.50 -10.89
N LEU A 98 -15.11 -2.11 -9.72
CA LEU A 98 -15.35 -3.55 -9.58
C LEU A 98 -16.70 -3.97 -10.17
N LYS A 99 -17.74 -3.15 -9.99
CA LYS A 99 -19.07 -3.40 -10.59
C LYS A 99 -19.01 -3.40 -12.11
N LYS A 100 -18.10 -2.64 -12.72
CA LYS A 100 -17.89 -2.59 -14.16
C LYS A 100 -16.88 -3.64 -14.66
N GLY A 101 -16.35 -4.49 -13.78
CA GLY A 101 -15.30 -5.46 -14.12
C GLY A 101 -13.94 -4.83 -14.38
N LEU A 102 -13.70 -3.60 -13.89
CA LEU A 102 -12.44 -2.89 -14.09
C LEU A 102 -11.48 -3.16 -12.92
N PRO A 103 -10.15 -3.15 -13.17
CA PRO A 103 -9.17 -3.30 -12.11
C PRO A 103 -9.07 -2.04 -11.25
N THR A 104 -8.66 -2.19 -9.99
CA THR A 104 -8.39 -1.09 -9.06
C THR A 104 -6.91 -0.70 -9.03
N VAL A 105 -6.06 -1.49 -9.63
CA VAL A 105 -4.62 -1.25 -9.80
C VAL A 105 -4.38 -0.79 -11.24
N PRO A 106 -3.54 0.25 -11.48
CA PRO A 106 -2.68 0.93 -10.52
C PRO A 106 -3.41 1.90 -9.62
N THR A 107 -2.81 2.17 -8.47
CA THR A 107 -3.20 3.27 -7.57
C THR A 107 -2.17 4.38 -7.65
N ILE A 108 -2.48 5.57 -7.13
CA ILE A 108 -1.59 6.73 -7.14
C ILE A 108 -1.05 6.97 -5.73
N LEU A 109 0.25 7.20 -5.59
CA LEU A 109 0.91 7.35 -4.29
C LEU A 109 0.25 8.44 -3.42
N LYS A 110 -0.16 9.55 -4.00
CA LYS A 110 -0.87 10.61 -3.28
C LYS A 110 -2.12 10.08 -2.58
N GLU A 111 -2.93 9.31 -3.28
CA GLU A 111 -4.15 8.71 -2.72
C GLU A 111 -3.82 7.70 -1.62
N GLU A 112 -2.77 6.90 -1.82
CA GLU A 112 -2.33 5.93 -0.82
C GLU A 112 -1.86 6.63 0.46
N ILE A 113 -1.13 7.73 0.36
CA ILE A 113 -0.70 8.51 1.52
C ILE A 113 -1.91 9.07 2.30
N GLU A 114 -2.97 9.44 1.61
CA GLU A 114 -4.18 9.99 2.20
C GLU A 114 -5.11 8.92 2.79
N CYS A 115 -5.09 7.71 2.25
CA CYS A 115 -6.10 6.69 2.53
C CYS A 115 -5.56 5.39 3.14
N ASN A 116 -4.31 5.02 2.84
CA ASN A 116 -3.72 3.78 3.32
C ASN A 116 -3.20 3.95 4.75
N ILE A 117 -3.85 3.30 5.71
CA ILE A 117 -3.51 3.43 7.14
C ILE A 117 -2.07 3.02 7.45
N PHE A 118 -1.50 2.09 6.70
CA PHE A 118 -0.12 1.64 6.91
C PHE A 118 0.88 2.73 6.51
N LEU A 119 0.57 3.54 5.49
CA LEU A 119 1.38 4.71 5.12
C LEU A 119 1.13 5.91 6.05
N LYS A 120 -0.01 5.93 6.73
CA LYS A 120 -0.34 6.98 7.71
C LYS A 120 0.23 6.70 9.09
N ALA A 121 0.69 5.48 9.36
CA ALA A 121 1.32 5.14 10.63
C ALA A 121 2.57 5.99 10.86
N LYS A 122 2.67 6.63 12.04
CA LYS A 122 3.73 7.61 12.35
C LYS A 122 5.00 6.97 12.87
N ASN A 123 4.91 5.76 13.42
CA ASN A 123 6.04 5.05 14.02
C ASN A 123 5.85 3.53 13.90
N ILE A 124 6.91 2.80 14.24
CA ILE A 124 6.93 1.33 14.16
C ILE A 124 5.88 0.71 15.08
N GLU A 125 5.65 1.27 16.25
CA GLU A 125 4.68 0.75 17.22
C GLU A 125 3.26 0.79 16.66
N SER A 126 2.82 1.94 16.14
CA SER A 126 1.48 2.07 15.54
C SER A 126 1.34 1.23 14.28
N PHE A 127 2.38 1.14 13.46
CA PHE A 127 2.43 0.27 12.29
C PHE A 127 2.26 -1.20 12.68
N SER A 128 3.00 -1.66 13.68
CA SER A 128 2.96 -3.06 14.16
C SER A 128 1.57 -3.43 14.66
N LYS A 129 0.92 -2.55 15.42
CA LYS A 129 -0.46 -2.76 15.88
C LYS A 129 -1.44 -2.92 14.73
N LEU A 130 -1.34 -2.06 13.72
CA LEU A 130 -2.20 -2.12 12.53
C LEU A 130 -1.99 -3.43 11.75
N ARG A 131 -0.74 -3.85 11.61
CA ARG A 131 -0.43 -5.11 10.92
C ARG A 131 -1.00 -6.32 11.68
N ASP A 132 -0.84 -6.37 13.00
CA ASP A 132 -1.40 -7.43 13.84
C ASP A 132 -2.92 -7.45 13.77
N LEU A 133 -3.59 -6.30 13.85
CA LEU A 133 -5.04 -6.20 13.69
C LEU A 133 -5.50 -6.71 12.33
N LYS A 134 -4.79 -6.37 11.25
CA LYS A 134 -5.12 -6.82 9.90
C LYS A 134 -4.95 -8.33 9.76
N ASP A 135 -3.92 -8.92 10.36
CA ASP A 135 -3.67 -10.36 10.31
C ASP A 135 -4.79 -11.16 11.00
N ASN A 136 -5.50 -10.56 11.94
CA ASN A 136 -6.62 -11.17 12.68
C ASN A 136 -8.00 -10.67 12.23
N PHE A 137 -8.05 -9.89 11.17
CA PHE A 137 -9.28 -9.30 10.65
C PHE A 137 -10.13 -10.27 9.80
#